data_999ef35810b63ce6a3afa929328c1d96
#
_entry.id   999ef35810b63ce6a3afa929328c1d96
#
_cell.length_a   1.000
_cell.length_b   1.000
_cell.length_c   1.000
_cell.angle_alpha   90.00
_cell.angle_beta   90.00
_cell.angle_gamma   90.00
#
_symmetry.space_group_name_H-M   'P 1'
#
loop_
_entity.id
_entity.type
_entity.pdbx_description
1 polymer ?
#
loop_
_entity_poly.entity_id
_entity_poly.type
_entity_poly.pdbx_seq_one_letter_code
_entity_poly.pdbx_strand_id
1 'polypeptide(L)'
;DISTAHEWESLDKPILSIHAKDAQWWEKLTQYKSTVYWDKDKTLGAPFVMFYNAGGRHPKTDLKGERVGIALSKDMKTWKRYPGNPVFAHEADGTITGDAHIQKMGDVYVMFYFSAFEPSRKYKAFNTFAASYDLVNWTDWHGTDLIIPSKNYDELFAHKSYVIKHDGVVYHFYCAVNNAEQRGIAVATSKPMGR
;
A
#
# COMPACT_ATOMS: atom_id res chain seq x y z
N ASP A 1 23.97 11.60 10.26
CA ASP A 1 24.79 11.08 9.18
C ASP A 1 24.89 9.56 9.30
N ILE A 2 24.41 8.80 8.32
CA ILE A 2 24.42 7.33 8.35
C ILE A 2 25.84 6.75 8.32
N SER A 3 26.81 7.50 7.82
CA SER A 3 28.22 7.07 7.78
C SER A 3 28.86 6.96 9.17
N THR A 4 28.27 7.60 10.16
CA THR A 4 28.73 7.58 11.56
C THR A 4 27.87 6.68 12.44
N ALA A 5 26.81 6.06 11.90
CA ALA A 5 25.97 5.13 12.63
C ALA A 5 26.66 3.77 12.72
N HIS A 6 27.23 3.48 13.87
CA HIS A 6 27.92 2.20 14.14
C HIS A 6 26.96 1.12 14.64
N GLU A 7 25.82 1.53 15.23
CA GLU A 7 24.82 0.66 15.81
C GLU A 7 23.42 1.14 15.46
N TRP A 8 22.50 0.19 15.27
CA TRP A 8 21.10 0.46 15.09
C TRP A 8 20.36 0.12 16.38
N GLU A 9 19.64 1.10 16.90
CA GLU A 9 18.77 0.90 18.07
C GLU A 9 17.35 0.55 17.62
N SER A 10 16.80 -0.47 18.23
CA SER A 10 15.38 -0.83 18.08
C SER A 10 14.60 -0.43 19.30
N LEU A 11 13.35 -0.06 19.13
CA LEU A 11 12.44 0.15 20.24
C LEU A 11 12.15 -1.20 20.93
N ASP A 12 11.94 -1.20 22.25
CA ASP A 12 11.65 -2.40 23.03
C ASP A 12 10.35 -3.10 22.61
N LYS A 13 9.45 -2.37 21.97
CA LYS A 13 8.14 -2.88 21.53
C LYS A 13 7.84 -2.42 20.12
N PRO A 14 7.07 -3.22 19.36
CA PRO A 14 6.54 -2.79 18.05
C PRO A 14 5.73 -1.49 18.21
N ILE A 15 5.88 -0.58 17.27
CA ILE A 15 5.12 0.68 17.22
C ILE A 15 3.62 0.46 16.98
N LEU A 16 3.26 -0.61 16.28
CA LEU A 16 1.91 -1.12 16.11
C LEU A 16 1.90 -2.63 16.34
N SER A 17 0.84 -3.16 16.92
CA SER A 17 0.68 -4.60 17.15
C SER A 17 -0.79 -5.00 17.06
N ILE A 18 -1.09 -6.15 16.45
CA ILE A 18 -2.44 -6.73 16.43
C ILE A 18 -2.95 -7.09 17.82
N HIS A 19 -2.05 -7.26 18.80
CA HIS A 19 -2.36 -7.56 20.20
C HIS A 19 -2.54 -6.31 21.05
N ALA A 20 -2.31 -5.11 20.52
CA ALA A 20 -2.53 -3.88 21.26
C ALA A 20 -4.02 -3.67 21.57
N LYS A 21 -4.30 -3.00 22.70
CA LYS A 21 -5.70 -2.75 23.13
C LYS A 21 -6.49 -1.91 22.13
N ASP A 22 -5.82 -1.04 21.40
CA ASP A 22 -6.37 -0.16 20.36
C ASP A 22 -6.36 -0.78 18.97
N ALA A 23 -5.93 -2.06 18.83
CA ALA A 23 -5.98 -2.76 17.54
C ALA A 23 -7.44 -2.99 17.09
N GLN A 24 -7.73 -2.57 15.86
CA GLN A 24 -9.06 -2.57 15.30
C GLN A 24 -9.41 -3.90 14.62
N TRP A 25 -10.67 -4.18 14.36
CA TRP A 25 -11.17 -5.44 13.84
C TRP A 25 -10.48 -5.89 12.54
N TRP A 26 -10.17 -4.95 11.64
CA TRP A 26 -9.63 -5.20 10.31
C TRP A 26 -8.16 -5.65 10.31
N GLU A 27 -7.45 -5.53 11.45
CA GLU A 27 -6.03 -5.85 11.59
C GLU A 27 -5.76 -7.01 12.58
N LYS A 28 -6.78 -7.74 13.01
CA LYS A 28 -6.65 -8.77 14.07
C LYS A 28 -6.00 -10.08 13.62
N LEU A 29 -5.85 -10.31 12.31
CA LEU A 29 -5.23 -11.55 11.80
C LEU A 29 -3.78 -11.33 11.36
N THR A 30 -3.51 -10.24 10.68
CA THR A 30 -2.16 -9.93 10.14
C THR A 30 -1.93 -8.43 10.13
N GLN A 31 -0.66 -8.04 10.21
CA GLN A 31 -0.22 -6.65 10.10
C GLN A 31 1.19 -6.63 9.51
N TYR A 32 1.38 -5.97 8.39
CA TYR A 32 2.65 -5.91 7.68
C TYR A 32 2.65 -4.82 6.60
N LYS A 33 3.79 -4.68 5.92
CA LYS A 33 3.95 -3.74 4.81
C LYS A 33 3.54 -2.32 5.18
N SER A 34 4.51 -1.48 5.42
CA SER A 34 4.27 -0.08 5.74
C SER A 34 5.05 0.84 4.83
N THR A 35 4.44 1.97 4.50
CA THR A 35 5.06 3.10 3.82
C THR A 35 4.73 4.36 4.61
N VAL A 36 5.72 5.16 4.92
CA VAL A 36 5.50 6.43 5.59
C VAL A 36 5.54 7.56 4.58
N TYR A 37 4.43 8.28 4.49
CA TYR A 37 4.34 9.51 3.73
C TYR A 37 4.64 10.70 4.65
N TRP A 38 5.57 11.56 4.23
CA TRP A 38 5.85 12.81 4.91
C TRP A 38 4.91 13.90 4.37
N ASP A 39 3.84 14.13 5.10
CA ASP A 39 2.85 15.16 4.79
C ASP A 39 3.28 16.51 5.40
N LYS A 40 3.91 17.33 4.58
CA LYS A 40 4.36 18.67 4.98
C LYS A 40 3.20 19.60 5.33
N ASP A 41 2.04 19.39 4.74
CA ASP A 41 0.83 20.19 4.95
C ASP A 41 0.08 19.77 6.22
N LYS A 42 0.45 18.62 6.82
CA LYS A 42 -0.19 18.06 8.03
C LYS A 42 -1.71 17.93 7.88
N THR A 43 -2.17 17.45 6.73
CA THR A 43 -3.57 17.30 6.36
C THR A 43 -4.40 16.62 7.46
N LEU A 44 -3.80 15.63 8.14
CA LEU A 44 -4.43 14.92 9.26
C LEU A 44 -3.91 15.36 10.65
N GLY A 45 -3.32 16.55 10.74
CA GLY A 45 -2.81 17.12 11.99
C GLY A 45 -1.46 16.54 12.47
N ALA A 46 -0.81 15.71 11.65
CA ALA A 46 0.51 15.14 11.93
C ALA A 46 1.35 15.09 10.65
N PRO A 47 2.68 15.29 10.73
CA PRO A 47 3.54 15.33 9.55
C PRO A 47 3.85 13.94 8.98
N PHE A 48 3.67 12.86 9.73
CA PHE A 48 3.98 11.52 9.26
C PHE A 48 2.72 10.66 9.26
N VAL A 49 2.39 10.15 8.07
CA VAL A 49 1.24 9.29 7.82
C VAL A 49 1.77 7.95 7.35
N MET A 50 1.68 6.93 8.18
CA MET A 50 2.01 5.55 7.81
C MET A 50 0.79 4.91 7.16
N PHE A 51 0.94 4.42 5.95
CA PHE A 51 0.00 3.50 5.32
C PHE A 51 0.50 2.07 5.55
N TYR A 52 -0.35 1.18 6.02
CA TYR A 52 0.04 -0.20 6.29
C TYR A 52 -1.06 -1.18 5.91
N ASN A 53 -0.64 -2.39 5.56
CA ASN A 53 -1.55 -3.50 5.29
C ASN A 53 -1.88 -4.24 6.57
N ALA A 54 -3.12 -4.65 6.69
CA ALA A 54 -3.52 -5.60 7.70
C ALA A 54 -4.70 -6.44 7.24
N GLY A 55 -4.82 -7.62 7.81
CA GLY A 55 -5.91 -8.54 7.55
C GLY A 55 -6.79 -8.76 8.77
N GLY A 56 -8.08 -8.86 8.51
CA GLY A 56 -9.09 -9.11 9.52
C GLY A 56 -10.38 -9.65 8.92
N ARG A 57 -11.33 -9.97 9.78
CA ARG A 57 -12.69 -10.33 9.38
C ARG A 57 -13.65 -9.21 9.67
N HIS A 58 -14.51 -8.90 8.70
CA HIS A 58 -15.51 -7.86 8.88
C HIS A 58 -16.56 -8.29 9.91
N PRO A 59 -16.84 -7.47 10.95
CA PRO A 59 -17.63 -7.94 12.11
C PRO A 59 -19.09 -8.27 11.80
N LYS A 60 -19.64 -7.75 10.68
CA LYS A 60 -21.03 -8.01 10.29
C LYS A 60 -21.17 -9.06 9.19
N THR A 61 -20.21 -9.12 8.25
CA THR A 61 -20.30 -9.99 7.07
C THR A 61 -19.41 -11.20 7.15
N ASP A 62 -18.51 -11.24 8.13
CA ASP A 62 -17.43 -12.25 8.32
C ASP A 62 -16.45 -12.38 7.13
N LEU A 63 -16.54 -11.48 6.13
CA LEU A 63 -15.64 -11.47 5.01
C LEU A 63 -14.19 -11.25 5.49
N LYS A 64 -13.31 -12.16 5.12
CA LYS A 64 -11.88 -12.04 5.35
C LYS A 64 -11.26 -11.21 4.22
N GLY A 65 -10.34 -10.31 4.56
CA GLY A 65 -9.62 -9.55 3.54
C GLY A 65 -8.46 -8.75 4.14
N GLU A 66 -7.55 -8.35 3.27
CA GLU A 66 -6.50 -7.41 3.61
C GLU A 66 -6.89 -6.03 3.13
N ARG A 67 -6.61 -5.05 3.98
CA ARG A 67 -7.04 -3.66 3.82
C ARG A 67 -5.88 -2.73 4.09
N VAL A 68 -6.00 -1.50 3.64
CA VAL A 68 -5.07 -0.41 3.92
C VAL A 68 -5.64 0.46 5.03
N GLY A 69 -4.87 0.67 6.06
CA GLY A 69 -5.15 1.65 7.09
C GLY A 69 -4.00 2.59 7.32
N ILE A 70 -4.22 3.59 8.17
CA ILE A 70 -3.23 4.59 8.48
C ILE A 70 -2.99 4.74 9.98
N ALA A 71 -1.75 5.11 10.31
CA ALA A 71 -1.37 5.58 11.62
C ALA A 71 -0.63 6.92 11.48
N LEU A 72 -0.78 7.77 12.49
CA LEU A 72 -0.26 9.13 12.50
C LEU A 72 0.84 9.28 13.54
N SER A 73 1.89 10.03 13.20
CA SER A 73 2.98 10.33 14.12
C SER A 73 3.48 11.77 13.97
N LYS A 74 3.96 12.33 15.09
CA LYS A 74 4.65 13.63 15.11
C LYS A 74 6.18 13.49 15.18
N ASP A 75 6.67 12.31 15.56
CA ASP A 75 8.07 12.07 15.96
C ASP A 75 8.68 10.80 15.32
N MET A 76 7.91 10.05 14.53
CA MET A 76 8.22 8.73 13.93
C MET A 76 8.45 7.60 14.95
N LYS A 77 8.37 7.87 16.24
CA LYS A 77 8.53 6.89 17.31
C LYS A 77 7.19 6.49 17.93
N THR A 78 6.29 7.47 18.12
CA THR A 78 4.96 7.26 18.69
C THR A 78 3.91 7.34 17.58
N TRP A 79 3.15 6.27 17.43
CA TRP A 79 2.14 6.15 16.38
C TRP A 79 0.75 5.94 16.95
N LYS A 80 -0.22 6.64 16.39
CA LYS A 80 -1.64 6.50 16.75
C LYS A 80 -2.43 6.04 15.53
N ARG A 81 -3.19 4.97 15.69
CA ARG A 81 -4.13 4.49 14.66
C ARG A 81 -5.16 5.56 14.35
N TYR A 82 -5.45 5.75 13.08
CA TYR A 82 -6.54 6.62 12.69
C TYR A 82 -7.89 5.98 13.07
N PRO A 83 -8.79 6.70 13.75
CA PRO A 83 -10.05 6.11 14.23
C PRO A 83 -10.97 5.61 13.11
N GLY A 84 -10.90 6.22 11.92
CA GLY A 84 -11.69 5.86 10.75
C GLY A 84 -11.12 4.75 9.87
N ASN A 85 -10.13 3.99 10.35
CA ASN A 85 -9.59 2.84 9.63
C ASN A 85 -10.62 1.68 9.47
N PRO A 86 -10.49 0.84 8.43
CA PRO A 86 -9.54 0.98 7.30
C PRO A 86 -9.93 2.14 6.40
N VAL A 87 -8.95 2.75 5.72
CA VAL A 87 -9.21 3.87 4.81
C VAL A 87 -9.44 3.41 3.37
N PHE A 88 -9.02 2.20 3.03
CA PHE A 88 -9.20 1.66 1.67
C PHE A 88 -9.20 0.13 1.65
N ALA A 89 -10.12 -0.45 0.86
CA ALA A 89 -10.23 -1.89 0.66
C ALA A 89 -11.07 -2.23 -0.58
N HIS A 90 -10.85 -3.41 -1.14
CA HIS A 90 -11.83 -4.12 -1.96
C HIS A 90 -12.55 -5.14 -1.08
N GLU A 91 -13.86 -5.01 -0.95
CA GLU A 91 -14.66 -5.73 0.06
C GLU A 91 -15.23 -7.07 -0.47
N ALA A 92 -14.39 -7.90 -1.07
CA ALA A 92 -14.73 -9.28 -1.40
C ALA A 92 -13.95 -10.28 -0.52
N ASP A 93 -14.51 -11.48 -0.29
CA ASP A 93 -13.86 -12.47 0.57
C ASP A 93 -12.54 -12.95 -0.03
N GLY A 94 -11.49 -12.94 0.79
CA GLY A 94 -10.14 -13.32 0.38
C GLY A 94 -9.38 -12.26 -0.41
N THR A 95 -9.96 -11.10 -0.70
CA THR A 95 -9.29 -10.03 -1.45
C THR A 95 -8.12 -9.45 -0.65
N ILE A 96 -7.04 -9.18 -1.37
CA ILE A 96 -5.88 -8.46 -0.85
C ILE A 96 -5.84 -7.08 -1.49
N THR A 97 -5.85 -6.03 -0.68
CA THR A 97 -5.60 -4.64 -1.10
C THR A 97 -4.42 -4.13 -0.30
N GLY A 98 -3.32 -3.79 -0.98
CA GLY A 98 -2.13 -3.50 -0.20
C GLY A 98 -0.95 -2.86 -0.92
N ASP A 99 0.14 -2.76 -0.17
CA ASP A 99 1.41 -2.13 -0.56
C ASP A 99 1.19 -0.67 -1.06
N ALA A 100 0.36 0.07 -0.34
CA ALA A 100 0.04 1.45 -0.66
C ALA A 100 1.30 2.33 -0.69
N HIS A 101 1.53 3.00 -1.81
CA HIS A 101 2.63 3.96 -1.99
C HIS A 101 2.07 5.30 -2.45
N ILE A 102 2.27 6.33 -1.63
CA ILE A 102 1.63 7.63 -1.82
C ILE A 102 2.55 8.60 -2.56
N GLN A 103 2.01 9.25 -3.58
CA GLN A 103 2.64 10.37 -4.29
C GLN A 103 1.68 11.55 -4.32
N LYS A 104 2.15 12.74 -4.01
CA LYS A 104 1.38 13.97 -4.24
C LYS A 104 1.61 14.44 -5.67
N MET A 105 0.55 14.59 -6.44
CA MET A 105 0.56 15.04 -7.84
C MET A 105 -0.33 16.27 -7.97
N GLY A 106 0.29 17.48 -7.93
CA GLY A 106 -0.46 18.72 -7.78
C GLY A 106 -1.18 18.76 -6.44
N ASP A 107 -2.49 18.96 -6.47
CA ASP A 107 -3.34 19.00 -5.26
C ASP A 107 -3.93 17.64 -4.89
N VAL A 108 -3.63 16.60 -5.65
CA VAL A 108 -4.20 15.26 -5.46
C VAL A 108 -3.16 14.33 -4.87
N TYR A 109 -3.54 13.55 -3.86
CA TYR A 109 -2.79 12.40 -3.39
C TYR A 109 -3.16 11.19 -4.24
N VAL A 110 -2.17 10.51 -4.77
CA VAL A 110 -2.33 9.29 -5.55
C VAL A 110 -1.74 8.13 -4.77
N MET A 111 -2.55 7.16 -4.43
CA MET A 111 -2.14 5.90 -3.81
C MET A 111 -1.97 4.87 -4.92
N PHE A 112 -0.73 4.50 -5.23
CA PHE A 112 -0.44 3.32 -6.02
C PHE A 112 -0.49 2.10 -5.12
N TYR A 113 -1.24 1.08 -5.52
CA TYR A 113 -1.42 -0.12 -4.73
C TYR A 113 -1.58 -1.34 -5.62
N PHE A 114 -1.49 -2.53 -5.06
CA PHE A 114 -1.90 -3.74 -5.76
C PHE A 114 -3.16 -4.33 -5.14
N SER A 115 -3.93 -5.02 -5.95
CA SER A 115 -4.99 -5.90 -5.48
C SER A 115 -4.77 -7.31 -5.98
N ALA A 116 -5.23 -8.28 -5.20
CA ALA A 116 -5.20 -9.69 -5.60
C ALA A 116 -6.49 -10.40 -5.17
N PHE A 117 -6.84 -11.41 -5.96
CA PHE A 117 -8.03 -12.25 -5.74
C PHE A 117 -9.35 -11.45 -5.72
N GLU A 118 -9.38 -10.33 -6.44
CA GLU A 118 -10.59 -9.53 -6.62
C GLU A 118 -11.51 -10.22 -7.66
N PRO A 119 -12.72 -10.72 -7.26
CA PRO A 119 -13.56 -11.52 -8.14
C PRO A 119 -14.07 -10.79 -9.37
N SER A 120 -14.17 -9.46 -9.32
CA SER A 120 -14.61 -8.64 -10.45
C SER A 120 -13.52 -8.44 -11.51
N ARG A 121 -12.29 -8.83 -11.23
CA ARG A 121 -11.13 -8.62 -12.11
C ARG A 121 -10.69 -9.92 -12.78
N LYS A 122 -10.23 -9.80 -14.03
CA LYS A 122 -9.73 -10.93 -14.84
C LYS A 122 -8.44 -11.53 -14.27
N TYR A 123 -7.57 -10.71 -13.71
CA TYR A 123 -6.23 -11.10 -13.28
C TYR A 123 -6.19 -11.41 -11.80
N LYS A 124 -5.40 -12.42 -11.42
CA LYS A 124 -5.24 -12.80 -10.01
C LYS A 124 -4.58 -11.73 -9.16
N ALA A 125 -3.69 -10.93 -9.75
CA ALA A 125 -3.11 -9.77 -9.11
C ALA A 125 -2.72 -8.72 -10.16
N PHE A 126 -2.89 -7.47 -9.83
CA PHE A 126 -2.64 -6.32 -10.69
C PHE A 126 -2.26 -5.11 -9.84
N ASN A 127 -1.62 -4.11 -10.47
CA ASN A 127 -1.37 -2.82 -9.85
C ASN A 127 -2.24 -1.74 -10.47
N THR A 128 -2.77 -0.86 -9.63
CA THR A 128 -3.64 0.25 -10.02
C THR A 128 -3.46 1.43 -9.09
N PHE A 129 -4.38 2.37 -9.04
CA PHE A 129 -4.31 3.51 -8.15
C PHE A 129 -5.68 3.97 -7.67
N ALA A 130 -5.66 4.68 -6.56
CA ALA A 130 -6.79 5.46 -6.06
C ALA A 130 -6.34 6.91 -5.83
N ALA A 131 -7.27 7.84 -5.84
CA ALA A 131 -7.02 9.27 -5.66
C ALA A 131 -7.76 9.82 -4.45
N SER A 132 -7.15 10.80 -3.77
CA SER A 132 -7.72 11.46 -2.59
C SER A 132 -7.27 12.91 -2.51
N TYR A 133 -8.09 13.75 -1.88
CA TYR A 133 -7.72 15.12 -1.51
C TYR A 133 -7.36 15.26 -0.01
N ASP A 134 -7.61 14.21 0.79
CA ASP A 134 -7.52 14.30 2.26
C ASP A 134 -6.81 13.10 2.93
N LEU A 135 -6.24 12.17 2.15
CA LEU A 135 -5.53 10.96 2.60
C LEU A 135 -6.41 9.90 3.29
N VAL A 136 -7.72 10.11 3.40
CA VAL A 136 -8.65 9.17 4.06
C VAL A 136 -9.82 8.77 3.17
N ASN A 137 -10.34 9.67 2.35
CA ASN A 137 -11.41 9.39 1.40
C ASN A 137 -10.80 9.12 0.03
N TRP A 138 -10.76 7.86 -0.38
CA TRP A 138 -10.13 7.42 -1.60
C TRP A 138 -11.16 7.04 -2.65
N THR A 139 -10.99 7.58 -3.84
CA THR A 139 -11.75 7.18 -5.03
C THR A 139 -10.90 6.20 -5.83
N ASP A 140 -11.39 4.97 -5.94
CA ASP A 140 -10.72 3.93 -6.71
C ASP A 140 -10.79 4.20 -8.22
N TRP A 141 -9.77 3.76 -8.93
CA TRP A 141 -9.75 3.80 -10.39
C TRP A 141 -10.49 2.60 -10.98
N HIS A 142 -11.55 2.86 -11.74
CA HIS A 142 -12.37 1.83 -12.38
C HIS A 142 -12.07 1.65 -13.87
N GLY A 143 -11.03 2.29 -14.40
CA GLY A 143 -10.57 2.11 -15.76
C GLY A 143 -9.61 0.92 -15.92
N THR A 144 -8.78 0.98 -16.95
CA THR A 144 -7.74 -0.03 -17.17
C THR A 144 -6.69 0.02 -16.07
N ASP A 145 -6.37 -1.11 -15.46
CA ASP A 145 -5.33 -1.23 -14.45
C ASP A 145 -3.96 -0.83 -15.04
N LEU A 146 -3.11 -0.23 -14.21
CA LEU A 146 -1.81 0.30 -14.66
C LEU A 146 -0.86 -0.82 -15.09
N ILE A 147 -0.83 -1.90 -14.32
CA ILE A 147 0.04 -3.04 -14.56
C ILE A 147 -0.76 -4.32 -14.35
N ILE A 148 -0.82 -5.13 -15.38
CA ILE A 148 -1.47 -6.44 -15.40
C ILE A 148 -0.47 -7.49 -15.84
N PRO A 149 -0.67 -8.76 -15.50
CA PRO A 149 0.06 -9.86 -16.10
C PRO A 149 0.02 -9.79 -17.65
N SER A 150 1.16 -9.61 -18.29
CA SER A 150 1.25 -9.34 -19.71
C SER A 150 2.50 -9.91 -20.39
N LYS A 151 3.44 -10.42 -19.62
CA LYS A 151 4.73 -10.95 -20.08
C LYS A 151 4.97 -12.34 -19.50
N ASN A 152 5.85 -13.11 -20.12
CA ASN A 152 6.19 -14.46 -19.67
C ASN A 152 6.73 -14.50 -18.24
N TYR A 153 7.25 -13.40 -17.73
CA TYR A 153 7.80 -13.32 -16.38
C TYR A 153 6.77 -12.90 -15.32
N ASP A 154 5.57 -12.42 -15.72
CA ASP A 154 4.53 -11.95 -14.79
C ASP A 154 3.14 -12.58 -14.98
N GLU A 155 3.06 -13.69 -15.75
CA GLU A 155 1.80 -14.35 -16.14
C GLU A 155 0.89 -14.69 -14.97
N LEU A 156 1.45 -15.05 -13.81
CA LEU A 156 0.68 -15.45 -12.64
C LEU A 156 0.31 -14.25 -11.77
N PHE A 157 1.30 -13.39 -11.45
CA PHE A 157 1.10 -12.20 -10.64
C PHE A 157 1.96 -11.02 -11.11
N ALA A 158 1.33 -9.86 -11.27
CA ALA A 158 1.96 -8.55 -11.30
C ALA A 158 1.49 -7.80 -10.04
N HIS A 159 2.25 -7.85 -8.94
CA HIS A 159 1.79 -7.40 -7.62
C HIS A 159 2.87 -6.66 -6.85
N LYS A 160 2.50 -6.09 -5.70
CA LYS A 160 3.35 -5.23 -4.85
C LYS A 160 3.82 -3.98 -5.59
N SER A 161 3.71 -2.87 -4.93
CA SER A 161 3.89 -1.55 -5.52
C SER A 161 5.03 -0.81 -4.86
N TYR A 162 5.92 -0.25 -5.66
CA TYR A 162 6.85 0.79 -5.21
C TYR A 162 7.06 1.80 -6.33
N VAL A 163 6.76 3.08 -6.07
CA VAL A 163 6.70 4.09 -7.11
C VAL A 163 7.65 5.24 -6.82
N ILE A 164 8.42 5.60 -7.82
CA ILE A 164 9.27 6.81 -7.81
C ILE A 164 8.89 7.70 -8.98
N LYS A 165 8.80 8.99 -8.75
CA LYS A 165 8.71 9.99 -9.81
C LYS A 165 10.08 10.67 -9.95
N HIS A 166 10.63 10.65 -11.17
CA HIS A 166 11.88 11.27 -11.51
C HIS A 166 11.80 11.89 -12.92
N ASP A 167 12.22 13.13 -13.07
CA ASP A 167 12.20 13.90 -14.32
C ASP A 167 10.87 13.82 -15.09
N GLY A 168 9.77 13.93 -14.35
CA GLY A 168 8.41 13.89 -14.89
C GLY A 168 7.95 12.51 -15.39
N VAL A 169 8.73 11.47 -15.13
CA VAL A 169 8.38 10.06 -15.40
C VAL A 169 8.07 9.35 -14.10
N VAL A 170 7.00 8.57 -14.08
CA VAL A 170 6.67 7.65 -12.99
C VAL A 170 7.27 6.29 -13.30
N TYR A 171 8.08 5.78 -12.40
CA TYR A 171 8.67 4.44 -12.42
C TYR A 171 7.93 3.60 -11.39
N HIS A 172 7.25 2.56 -11.84
CA HIS A 172 6.50 1.65 -11.00
C HIS A 172 7.19 0.29 -10.96
N PHE A 173 7.89 0.03 -9.88
CA PHE A 173 8.51 -1.26 -9.62
C PHE A 173 7.48 -2.21 -9.03
N TYR A 174 7.50 -3.46 -9.47
CA TYR A 174 6.58 -4.47 -9.00
C TYR A 174 7.22 -5.86 -8.96
N CYS A 175 6.66 -6.74 -8.15
CA CYS A 175 7.05 -8.14 -8.11
C CYS A 175 6.30 -8.89 -9.22
N ALA A 176 7.06 -9.47 -10.13
CA ALA A 176 6.57 -10.29 -11.22
C ALA A 176 6.72 -11.77 -10.84
N VAL A 177 5.71 -12.59 -11.14
CA VAL A 177 5.71 -14.03 -10.90
C VAL A 177 5.14 -14.74 -12.12
N ASN A 178 5.88 -15.69 -12.68
CA ASN A 178 5.42 -16.50 -13.80
C ASN A 178 4.70 -17.78 -13.35
N ASN A 179 4.18 -18.54 -14.31
CA ASN A 179 3.45 -19.79 -14.05
C ASN A 179 4.32 -20.90 -13.44
N ALA A 180 5.65 -20.81 -13.55
CA ALA A 180 6.59 -21.69 -12.86
C ALA A 180 6.98 -21.19 -11.45
N GLU A 181 6.24 -20.20 -10.92
CA GLU A 181 6.45 -19.56 -9.63
C GLU A 181 7.82 -18.87 -9.46
N GLN A 182 8.53 -18.65 -10.55
CA GLN A 182 9.75 -17.86 -10.54
C GLN A 182 9.42 -16.39 -10.31
N ARG A 183 10.24 -15.72 -9.50
CA ARG A 183 10.00 -14.35 -9.05
C ARG A 183 11.10 -13.41 -9.53
N GLY A 184 10.72 -12.19 -9.87
CA GLY A 184 11.63 -11.12 -10.25
C GLY A 184 11.07 -9.75 -9.91
N ILE A 185 11.91 -8.74 -10.03
CA ILE A 185 11.52 -7.34 -9.97
C ILE A 185 11.41 -6.82 -11.40
N ALA A 186 10.26 -6.26 -11.74
CA ALA A 186 10.01 -5.62 -13.01
C ALA A 186 9.70 -4.13 -12.81
N VAL A 187 9.78 -3.35 -13.88
CA VAL A 187 9.46 -1.93 -13.88
C VAL A 187 8.58 -1.58 -15.07
N ALA A 188 7.54 -0.79 -14.80
CA ALA A 188 6.76 -0.10 -15.82
C ALA A 188 6.93 1.41 -15.67
N THR A 189 6.78 2.16 -16.76
CA THR A 189 6.98 3.60 -16.76
C THR A 189 5.83 4.33 -17.44
N SER A 190 5.55 5.56 -16.99
CA SER A 190 4.50 6.42 -17.55
C SER A 190 4.85 7.01 -18.93
N LYS A 191 6.10 6.89 -19.36
CA LYS A 191 6.59 7.29 -20.68
C LYS A 191 7.40 6.13 -21.29
N PRO A 192 7.48 6.01 -22.61
CA PRO A 192 8.34 5.03 -23.24
C PRO A 192 9.78 5.18 -22.74
N MET A 193 10.39 4.08 -22.30
CA MET A 193 11.84 4.01 -22.11
C MET A 193 12.43 3.87 -23.54
N GLY A 194 13.21 4.86 -23.97
CA GLY A 194 13.98 4.73 -25.19
C GLY A 194 14.85 3.46 -25.13
N ARG A 195 14.85 2.68 -26.20
CA ARG A 195 15.76 1.54 -26.39
C ARG A 195 17.10 2.03 -26.86
#